data_edda3493558e6d0c0b19ea1205c4fbee
#
_entry.id   edda3493558e6d0c0b19ea1205c4fbee
#
_cell.length_a   1.000
_cell.length_b   1.000
_cell.length_c   1.000
_cell.angle_alpha   90.00
_cell.angle_beta   90.00
_cell.angle_gamma   90.00
#
_symmetry.space_group_name_H-M   'P 1'
#
loop_
_entity.id
_entity.type
_entity.pdbx_description
1 polymer ?
#
loop_
_entity_poly.entity_id
_entity_poly.type
_entity_poly.pdbx_seq_one_letter_code
_entity_poly.pdbx_strand_id
1 'polypeptide(L)'
;YVRFAARTAEDMEAAEQASDYVNYLIQTQNDGYKLLHTFFKDALLFRMGVIKYFYEEVEEVDEEEYNGLSEPEMVMLLNDPNIEIVEQRETVMQSMVDEDGTEVPLDIQYDLSVRVKRKSGQIKAINVPPEEFLVSRHCTSLDDAHFVAHRTSLTVSELVAMGYDRDIIEQYAGENELDTDREVNNRFQDLEAATGVDAADPTLRSVIYHECIMNVDFDGDGIAERRRICAIGSDGAYILHNEPW
;
A
#
# COMPACT_ATOMS: atom_id res chain seq x y z
N TYR A 1 -8.46 -20.78 -12.55
CA TYR A 1 -9.49 -19.82 -13.05
C TYR A 1 -10.67 -19.80 -12.11
N VAL A 2 -11.12 -18.61 -11.74
CA VAL A 2 -12.34 -18.35 -10.98
C VAL A 2 -13.47 -18.15 -11.99
N ARG A 3 -14.64 -18.76 -11.76
CA ARG A 3 -15.82 -18.57 -12.58
C ARG A 3 -17.03 -18.32 -11.71
N PHE A 4 -17.66 -17.18 -11.89
CA PHE A 4 -18.95 -16.88 -11.28
C PHE A 4 -20.06 -17.50 -12.09
N ALA A 5 -21.01 -18.15 -11.43
CA ALA A 5 -22.19 -18.72 -12.04
C ALA A 5 -23.35 -17.74 -11.89
N ALA A 6 -24.00 -17.40 -13.01
CA ALA A 6 -25.21 -16.59 -12.99
C ALA A 6 -26.36 -17.34 -12.29
N ARG A 7 -27.15 -16.64 -11.48
CA ARG A 7 -28.35 -17.20 -10.85
C ARG A 7 -29.56 -17.06 -11.71
N THR A 8 -29.63 -16.01 -12.51
CA THR A 8 -30.70 -15.70 -13.45
C THR A 8 -30.16 -15.48 -14.85
N ALA A 9 -31.00 -15.47 -15.86
CA ALA A 9 -30.58 -15.20 -17.24
C ALA A 9 -30.09 -13.75 -17.43
N GLU A 10 -30.58 -12.82 -16.61
CA GLU A 10 -30.20 -11.41 -16.64
C GLU A 10 -28.81 -11.17 -16.04
N ASP A 11 -28.35 -12.07 -15.15
CA ASP A 11 -27.04 -11.94 -14.47
C ASP A 11 -25.89 -12.55 -15.30
N MET A 12 -26.14 -13.13 -16.47
CA MET A 12 -25.11 -13.86 -17.23
C MET A 12 -23.93 -12.97 -17.63
N GLU A 13 -24.23 -11.80 -18.17
CA GLU A 13 -23.20 -10.83 -18.60
C GLU A 13 -22.38 -10.31 -17.40
N ALA A 14 -23.06 -9.98 -16.31
CA ALA A 14 -22.40 -9.52 -15.08
C ALA A 14 -21.51 -10.61 -14.45
N ALA A 15 -21.94 -11.88 -14.47
CA ALA A 15 -21.15 -13.00 -13.98
C ALA A 15 -19.91 -13.28 -14.85
N GLU A 16 -20.01 -13.10 -16.16
CA GLU A 16 -18.88 -13.22 -17.09
C GLU A 16 -17.87 -12.09 -16.86
N GLN A 17 -18.31 -10.84 -16.81
CA GLN A 17 -17.47 -9.68 -16.51
C GLN A 17 -16.77 -9.81 -15.14
N ALA A 18 -17.50 -10.25 -14.11
CA ALA A 18 -16.93 -10.48 -12.79
C ALA A 18 -15.86 -11.59 -12.81
N SER A 19 -16.09 -12.65 -13.60
CA SER A 19 -15.12 -13.73 -13.77
C SER A 19 -13.84 -13.24 -14.43
N ASP A 20 -13.95 -12.48 -15.50
CA ASP A 20 -12.82 -11.94 -16.25
C ASP A 20 -12.03 -10.94 -15.39
N TYR A 21 -12.74 -10.06 -14.69
CA TYR A 21 -12.10 -9.06 -13.81
C TYR A 21 -11.34 -9.72 -12.66
N VAL A 22 -11.93 -10.68 -11.96
CA VAL A 22 -11.24 -11.38 -10.84
C VAL A 22 -10.04 -12.18 -11.34
N ASN A 23 -10.15 -12.83 -12.50
CA ASN A 23 -9.00 -13.53 -13.09
C ASN A 23 -7.88 -12.55 -13.49
N TYR A 24 -8.21 -11.39 -14.04
CA TYR A 24 -7.24 -10.32 -14.32
C TYR A 24 -6.55 -9.84 -13.04
N LEU A 25 -7.32 -9.55 -11.97
CA LEU A 25 -6.77 -9.13 -10.67
C LEU A 25 -5.78 -10.16 -10.12
N ILE A 26 -6.14 -11.44 -10.13
CA ILE A 26 -5.30 -12.49 -9.56
C ILE A 26 -4.08 -12.75 -10.43
N GLN A 27 -4.26 -12.91 -11.75
CA GLN A 27 -3.19 -13.40 -12.63
C GLN A 27 -2.25 -12.32 -13.12
N THR A 28 -2.78 -11.12 -13.41
CA THR A 28 -2.01 -10.04 -14.02
C THR A 28 -1.55 -9.03 -13.00
N GLN A 29 -2.46 -8.56 -12.16
CA GLN A 29 -2.15 -7.50 -11.21
C GLN A 29 -1.38 -8.01 -9.99
N ASN A 30 -1.65 -9.25 -9.52
CA ASN A 30 -1.08 -9.81 -8.30
C ASN A 30 -0.10 -10.97 -8.51
N ASP A 31 0.42 -11.19 -9.73
CA ASP A 31 1.30 -12.31 -10.05
C ASP A 31 0.76 -13.66 -9.52
N GLY A 32 -0.42 -14.05 -10.01
CA GLY A 32 -1.18 -15.18 -9.50
C GLY A 32 -0.42 -16.50 -9.47
N TYR A 33 0.54 -16.70 -10.37
CA TYR A 33 1.38 -17.91 -10.35
C TYR A 33 2.24 -17.95 -9.08
N LYS A 34 2.94 -16.88 -8.76
CA LYS A 34 3.81 -16.79 -7.58
C LYS A 34 2.99 -16.88 -6.30
N LEU A 35 1.85 -16.17 -6.25
CA LEU A 35 0.94 -16.19 -5.11
C LEU A 35 0.44 -17.61 -4.81
N LEU A 36 -0.11 -18.29 -5.81
CA LEU A 36 -0.64 -19.66 -5.65
C LEU A 36 0.46 -20.69 -5.39
N HIS A 37 1.62 -20.57 -6.05
CA HIS A 37 2.75 -21.45 -5.81
C HIS A 37 3.22 -21.38 -4.36
N THR A 38 3.36 -20.17 -3.81
CA THR A 38 3.81 -19.98 -2.42
C THR A 38 2.74 -20.47 -1.44
N PHE A 39 1.47 -20.13 -1.68
CA PHE A 39 0.34 -20.60 -0.89
C PHE A 39 0.29 -22.13 -0.80
N PHE A 40 0.36 -22.84 -1.94
CA PHE A 40 0.33 -24.31 -1.95
C PHE A 40 1.57 -24.92 -1.31
N LYS A 41 2.73 -24.30 -1.50
CA LYS A 41 3.97 -24.74 -0.85
C LYS A 41 3.84 -24.69 0.67
N ASP A 42 3.37 -23.57 1.22
CA ASP A 42 3.17 -23.40 2.65
C ASP A 42 2.09 -24.35 3.19
N ALA A 43 0.97 -24.49 2.47
CA ALA A 43 -0.09 -25.43 2.84
C ALA A 43 0.40 -26.89 2.91
N LEU A 44 1.26 -27.32 2.00
CA LEU A 44 1.80 -28.67 1.97
C LEU A 44 2.88 -28.90 3.04
N LEU A 45 3.72 -27.90 3.32
CA LEU A 45 4.80 -28.01 4.29
C LEU A 45 4.32 -27.83 5.73
N PHE A 46 3.50 -26.80 5.95
CA PHE A 46 3.07 -26.38 7.30
C PHE A 46 1.61 -26.70 7.61
N ARG A 47 0.89 -27.32 6.66
CA ARG A 47 -0.56 -27.63 6.75
C ARG A 47 -1.45 -26.40 6.85
N MET A 48 -0.91 -25.23 6.55
CA MET A 48 -1.61 -23.96 6.57
C MET A 48 -1.11 -23.09 5.44
N GLY A 49 -2.02 -22.59 4.60
CA GLY A 49 -1.74 -21.56 3.60
C GLY A 49 -2.68 -20.39 3.85
N VAL A 50 -2.14 -19.19 3.86
CA VAL A 50 -2.90 -17.96 4.14
C VAL A 50 -2.64 -16.95 3.04
N ILE A 51 -3.72 -16.40 2.50
CA ILE A 51 -3.68 -15.27 1.57
C ILE A 51 -4.40 -14.10 2.24
N LYS A 52 -3.74 -12.96 2.29
CA LYS A 52 -4.31 -11.68 2.70
C LYS A 52 -4.59 -10.85 1.46
N TYR A 53 -5.77 -10.26 1.38
CA TYR A 53 -6.11 -9.29 0.35
C TYR A 53 -6.57 -7.99 1.00
N PHE A 54 -6.17 -6.88 0.39
CA PHE A 54 -6.49 -5.55 0.88
C PHE A 54 -6.52 -4.56 -0.29
N TYR A 55 -7.14 -3.42 -0.05
CA TYR A 55 -7.14 -2.31 -0.98
C TYR A 55 -5.96 -1.40 -0.67
N GLU A 56 -5.18 -1.07 -1.68
CA GLU A 56 -4.03 -0.18 -1.58
C GLU A 56 -4.24 1.02 -2.50
N GLU A 57 -4.06 2.22 -1.99
CA GLU A 57 -3.99 3.42 -2.81
C GLU A 57 -2.54 3.63 -3.26
N VAL A 58 -2.35 3.66 -4.56
CA VAL A 58 -1.04 3.92 -5.17
C VAL A 58 -1.08 5.31 -5.81
N GLU A 59 -0.11 6.13 -5.47
CA GLU A 59 0.12 7.39 -6.15
C GLU A 59 1.07 7.16 -7.32
N GLU A 60 0.56 7.27 -8.53
CA GLU A 60 1.35 7.26 -9.75
C GLU A 60 1.68 8.70 -10.11
N VAL A 61 2.95 8.94 -10.43
CA VAL A 61 3.45 10.25 -10.83
C VAL A 61 3.92 10.15 -12.26
N ASP A 62 3.16 10.76 -13.16
CA ASP A 62 3.48 10.82 -14.58
C ASP A 62 4.05 12.21 -14.91
N GLU A 63 5.06 12.26 -15.79
CA GLU A 63 5.54 13.52 -16.35
C GLU A 63 4.90 13.71 -17.73
N GLU A 64 4.19 14.83 -17.88
CA GLU A 64 3.52 15.21 -19.12
C GLU A 64 4.07 16.55 -19.62
N GLU A 65 4.28 16.65 -20.94
CA GLU A 65 4.73 17.89 -21.58
C GLU A 65 3.59 18.51 -22.39
N TYR A 66 3.31 19.76 -22.12
CA TYR A 66 2.34 20.56 -22.84
C TYR A 66 3.06 21.69 -23.60
N ASN A 67 2.83 21.80 -24.90
CA ASN A 67 3.49 22.80 -25.73
C ASN A 67 2.45 23.74 -26.36
N GLY A 68 2.77 25.04 -26.40
CA GLY A 68 1.96 26.02 -27.08
C GLY A 68 0.65 26.37 -26.38
N LEU A 69 0.61 26.26 -25.04
CA LEU A 69 -0.56 26.64 -24.26
C LEU A 69 -0.81 28.13 -24.25
N SER A 70 -2.06 28.51 -24.37
CA SER A 70 -2.50 29.88 -24.10
C SER A 70 -2.55 30.17 -22.59
N GLU A 71 -2.51 31.46 -22.20
CA GLU A 71 -2.58 31.86 -20.79
C GLU A 71 -3.79 31.27 -20.02
N PRO A 72 -5.04 31.24 -20.58
CA PRO A 72 -6.18 30.65 -19.92
C PRO A 72 -6.03 29.13 -19.71
N GLU A 73 -5.44 28.41 -20.67
CA GLU A 73 -5.21 26.96 -20.57
C GLU A 73 -4.15 26.65 -19.51
N MET A 74 -3.08 27.45 -19.45
CA MET A 74 -2.09 27.36 -18.40
C MET A 74 -2.70 27.56 -17.00
N VAL A 75 -3.55 28.60 -16.84
CA VAL A 75 -4.22 28.85 -15.56
C VAL A 75 -5.18 27.73 -15.18
N MET A 76 -5.84 27.09 -16.14
CA MET A 76 -6.67 25.91 -15.86
C MET A 76 -5.85 24.73 -15.33
N LEU A 77 -4.69 24.45 -15.92
CA LEU A 77 -3.78 23.40 -15.46
C LEU A 77 -3.23 23.70 -14.06
N LEU A 78 -2.89 24.95 -13.78
CA LEU A 78 -2.37 25.40 -12.49
C LEU A 78 -3.39 25.32 -11.34
N ASN A 79 -4.66 25.35 -11.64
CA ASN A 79 -5.72 25.22 -10.64
C ASN A 79 -5.98 23.77 -10.23
N ASP A 80 -5.41 22.78 -10.91
CA ASP A 80 -5.53 21.38 -10.51
C ASP A 80 -4.52 21.08 -9.39
N PRO A 81 -4.98 20.70 -8.18
CA PRO A 81 -4.10 20.41 -7.05
C PRO A 81 -3.19 19.19 -7.26
N ASN A 82 -3.48 18.36 -8.27
CA ASN A 82 -2.69 17.16 -8.58
C ASN A 82 -1.55 17.44 -9.56
N ILE A 83 -1.42 18.67 -10.05
CA ILE A 83 -0.41 19.05 -11.04
C ILE A 83 0.68 19.90 -10.38
N GLU A 84 1.92 19.46 -10.49
CA GLU A 84 3.11 20.20 -10.12
C GLU A 84 3.90 20.62 -11.37
N ILE A 85 4.23 21.93 -11.50
CA ILE A 85 5.09 22.39 -12.59
C ILE A 85 6.53 22.01 -12.29
N VAL A 86 7.19 21.35 -13.24
CA VAL A 86 8.62 21.03 -13.22
C VAL A 86 9.42 22.09 -13.97
N GLU A 87 9.00 22.41 -15.19
CA GLU A 87 9.61 23.46 -16.02
C GLU A 87 8.52 24.28 -16.70
N GLN A 88 8.78 25.58 -16.80
CA GLN A 88 7.96 26.53 -17.58
C GLN A 88 8.85 27.31 -18.53
N ARG A 89 8.45 27.38 -19.80
CA ARG A 89 9.10 28.19 -20.82
C ARG A 89 8.05 29.07 -21.48
N GLU A 90 8.40 30.34 -21.68
CA GLU A 90 7.56 31.31 -22.37
C GLU A 90 8.13 31.57 -23.74
N THR A 91 7.30 31.48 -24.76
CA THR A 91 7.66 31.82 -26.15
C THR A 91 6.74 32.92 -26.65
N VAL A 92 7.33 34.08 -26.96
CA VAL A 92 6.60 35.21 -27.53
C VAL A 92 6.45 34.97 -29.03
N MET A 93 5.21 34.78 -29.50
CA MET A 93 4.91 34.53 -30.92
C MET A 93 4.70 35.80 -31.71
N GLN A 94 4.14 36.84 -31.10
CA GLN A 94 3.97 38.17 -31.72
C GLN A 94 4.25 39.28 -30.70
N SER A 95 4.99 40.30 -31.13
CA SER A 95 5.20 41.54 -30.38
C SER A 95 4.77 42.76 -31.20
N MET A 96 4.24 43.77 -30.53
CA MET A 96 3.93 45.06 -31.08
C MET A 96 4.79 46.13 -30.39
N VAL A 97 5.26 47.11 -31.16
CA VAL A 97 6.01 48.23 -30.58
C VAL A 97 5.01 49.34 -30.25
N ASP A 98 4.96 49.72 -28.99
CA ASP A 98 4.10 50.77 -28.47
C ASP A 98 4.63 52.16 -28.87
N GLU A 99 3.84 53.22 -28.67
CA GLU A 99 4.18 54.63 -29.04
C GLU A 99 5.47 55.11 -28.37
N ASP A 100 5.86 54.51 -27.26
CA ASP A 100 7.10 54.77 -26.51
C ASP A 100 8.32 53.96 -27.00
N GLY A 101 8.17 53.13 -28.05
CA GLY A 101 9.24 52.29 -28.60
C GLY A 101 9.53 51.01 -27.80
N THR A 102 8.62 50.59 -26.87
CA THR A 102 8.75 49.39 -26.07
C THR A 102 8.03 48.21 -26.76
N GLU A 103 8.72 47.07 -26.87
CA GLU A 103 8.11 45.84 -27.39
C GLU A 103 7.15 45.28 -26.35
N VAL A 104 5.86 45.21 -26.71
CA VAL A 104 4.81 44.58 -25.87
C VAL A 104 4.42 43.25 -26.53
N PRO A 105 4.50 42.14 -25.84
CA PRO A 105 4.08 40.87 -26.37
C PRO A 105 2.55 40.85 -26.54
N LEU A 106 2.10 40.42 -27.72
CA LEU A 106 0.68 40.31 -28.08
C LEU A 106 0.18 38.88 -27.96
N ASP A 107 1.04 37.90 -28.21
CA ASP A 107 0.71 36.47 -28.14
C ASP A 107 1.88 35.73 -27.48
N ILE A 108 1.61 35.22 -26.30
CA ILE A 108 2.57 34.46 -25.51
C ILE A 108 2.06 33.03 -25.45
N GLN A 109 2.89 32.08 -25.83
CA GLN A 109 2.64 30.67 -25.66
C GLN A 109 3.54 30.12 -24.56
N TYR A 110 2.98 29.18 -23.79
CA TYR A 110 3.65 28.54 -22.67
C TYR A 110 3.90 27.08 -22.98
N ASP A 111 5.14 26.66 -22.83
CA ASP A 111 5.52 25.25 -22.83
C ASP A 111 5.75 24.85 -21.38
N LEU A 112 4.99 23.84 -20.92
CA LEU A 112 5.02 23.37 -19.53
C LEU A 112 5.42 21.89 -19.51
N SER A 113 6.37 21.57 -18.66
CA SER A 113 6.60 20.20 -18.19
C SER A 113 6.01 20.08 -16.80
N VAL A 114 5.04 19.20 -16.65
CA VAL A 114 4.28 19.03 -15.42
C VAL A 114 4.37 17.62 -14.91
N ARG A 115 4.31 17.48 -13.60
CA ARG A 115 4.21 16.21 -12.90
C ARG A 115 2.78 16.05 -12.40
N VAL A 116 2.07 15.06 -12.96
CA VAL A 116 0.67 14.77 -12.62
C VAL A 116 0.63 13.63 -11.60
N LYS A 117 0.09 13.90 -10.42
CA LYS A 117 -0.14 12.91 -9.38
C LYS A 117 -1.51 12.28 -9.57
N ARG A 118 -1.55 11.00 -9.92
CA ARG A 118 -2.80 10.24 -10.05
C ARG A 118 -2.92 9.24 -8.91
N LYS A 119 -4.02 9.31 -8.18
CA LYS A 119 -4.35 8.28 -7.18
C LYS A 119 -5.11 7.17 -7.86
N SER A 120 -4.54 6.00 -7.91
CA SER A 120 -5.20 4.79 -8.37
C SER A 120 -5.33 3.81 -7.21
N GLY A 121 -6.49 3.16 -7.12
CA GLY A 121 -6.72 2.14 -6.11
C GLY A 121 -6.60 0.75 -6.72
N GLN A 122 -5.87 -0.13 -6.05
CA GLN A 122 -5.71 -1.51 -6.50
C GLN A 122 -5.99 -2.51 -5.38
N ILE A 123 -6.54 -3.65 -5.76
CA ILE A 123 -6.66 -4.79 -4.86
C ILE A 123 -5.37 -5.58 -4.90
N LYS A 124 -4.69 -5.66 -3.76
CA LYS A 124 -3.47 -6.42 -3.59
C LYS A 124 -3.72 -7.71 -2.84
N ALA A 125 -3.11 -8.80 -3.29
CA ALA A 125 -3.16 -10.10 -2.64
C ALA A 125 -1.73 -10.57 -2.36
N ILE A 126 -1.46 -10.92 -1.11
CA ILE A 126 -0.15 -11.41 -0.68
C ILE A 126 -0.28 -12.75 0.04
N ASN A 127 0.73 -13.59 -0.09
CA ASN A 127 0.85 -14.78 0.74
C ASN A 127 1.40 -14.37 2.11
N VAL A 128 0.74 -14.82 3.17
CA VAL A 128 1.21 -14.61 4.55
C VAL A 128 1.90 -15.89 5.01
N PRO A 129 3.20 -15.82 5.33
CA PRO A 129 3.91 -16.98 5.87
C PRO A 129 3.26 -17.51 7.16
N PRO A 130 3.22 -18.82 7.37
CA PRO A 130 2.60 -19.39 8.57
C PRO A 130 3.18 -18.89 9.88
N GLU A 131 4.46 -18.53 9.93
CA GLU A 131 5.16 -17.95 11.08
C GLU A 131 4.71 -16.52 11.42
N GLU A 132 4.18 -15.81 10.44
CA GLU A 132 3.67 -14.44 10.60
C GLU A 132 2.19 -14.40 10.92
N PHE A 133 1.49 -15.54 10.78
CA PHE A 133 0.05 -15.64 10.98
C PHE A 133 -0.29 -16.18 12.37
N LEU A 134 -1.00 -15.39 13.14
CA LEU A 134 -1.46 -15.75 14.48
C LEU A 134 -2.98 -15.85 14.50
N VAL A 135 -3.49 -16.92 15.11
CA VAL A 135 -4.94 -17.14 15.22
C VAL A 135 -5.29 -17.79 16.57
N SER A 136 -6.47 -17.51 17.08
CA SER A 136 -6.95 -18.10 18.34
C SER A 136 -6.99 -19.62 18.24
N ARG A 137 -6.49 -20.31 19.30
CA ARG A 137 -6.25 -21.78 19.32
C ARG A 137 -7.49 -22.65 19.08
N HIS A 138 -8.66 -22.18 19.43
CA HIS A 138 -9.89 -22.99 19.44
C HIS A 138 -10.90 -22.61 18.35
N CYS A 139 -10.49 -21.83 17.35
CA CYS A 139 -11.36 -21.50 16.21
C CYS A 139 -11.38 -22.64 15.18
N THR A 140 -12.52 -22.83 14.55
CA THR A 140 -12.71 -23.76 13.43
C THR A 140 -12.68 -23.04 12.08
N SER A 141 -12.98 -21.74 12.08
CA SER A 141 -12.93 -20.84 10.91
C SER A 141 -12.43 -19.47 11.34
N LEU A 142 -12.06 -18.63 10.37
CA LEU A 142 -11.67 -17.24 10.65
C LEU A 142 -12.84 -16.41 11.18
N ASP A 143 -14.07 -16.76 10.83
CA ASP A 143 -15.28 -16.06 11.29
C ASP A 143 -15.51 -16.28 12.79
N ASP A 144 -15.16 -17.48 13.30
CA ASP A 144 -15.27 -17.84 14.73
C ASP A 144 -14.07 -17.39 15.55
N ALA A 145 -13.01 -16.90 14.89
CA ALA A 145 -11.79 -16.53 15.57
C ALA A 145 -11.98 -15.22 16.34
N HIS A 146 -11.76 -15.26 17.65
CA HIS A 146 -11.77 -14.06 18.51
C HIS A 146 -10.53 -13.18 18.31
N PHE A 147 -9.47 -13.75 17.76
CA PHE A 147 -8.20 -13.09 17.50
C PHE A 147 -7.58 -13.67 16.23
N VAL A 148 -7.24 -12.79 15.31
CA VAL A 148 -6.45 -13.07 14.11
C VAL A 148 -5.43 -11.95 13.97
N ALA A 149 -4.17 -12.27 13.73
CA ALA A 149 -3.16 -11.24 13.50
C ALA A 149 -2.17 -11.65 12.41
N HIS A 150 -1.69 -10.64 11.72
CA HIS A 150 -0.53 -10.69 10.83
C HIS A 150 0.60 -9.92 11.51
N ARG A 151 1.66 -10.64 11.89
CA ARG A 151 2.86 -10.09 12.50
C ARG A 151 3.95 -10.04 11.43
N THR A 152 4.41 -8.86 11.09
CA THR A 152 5.44 -8.67 10.06
C THR A 152 6.52 -7.72 10.54
N SER A 153 7.70 -7.80 9.95
CA SER A 153 8.79 -6.86 10.19
C SER A 153 8.74 -5.78 9.11
N LEU A 154 8.56 -4.53 9.51
CA LEU A 154 8.59 -3.36 8.64
C LEU A 154 9.75 -2.45 9.03
N THR A 155 10.24 -1.67 8.10
CA THR A 155 11.25 -0.65 8.39
C THR A 155 10.62 0.60 9.00
N VAL A 156 11.41 1.37 9.74
CA VAL A 156 10.99 2.69 10.25
C VAL A 156 10.48 3.57 9.10
N SER A 157 11.15 3.54 7.95
CA SER A 157 10.78 4.31 6.76
C SER A 157 9.39 3.93 6.23
N GLU A 158 9.05 2.64 6.17
CA GLU A 158 7.74 2.16 5.73
C GLU A 158 6.63 2.59 6.68
N LEU A 159 6.85 2.51 7.99
CA LEU A 159 5.85 2.93 8.98
C LEU A 159 5.63 4.45 8.97
N VAL A 160 6.70 5.25 8.77
CA VAL A 160 6.58 6.70 8.58
C VAL A 160 5.83 7.03 7.29
N ALA A 161 6.07 6.29 6.20
CA ALA A 161 5.33 6.46 4.95
C ALA A 161 3.83 6.13 5.10
N MET A 162 3.46 5.23 6.02
CA MET A 162 2.06 4.98 6.41
C MET A 162 1.44 6.11 7.25
N GLY A 163 2.21 7.13 7.63
CA GLY A 163 1.75 8.29 8.36
C GLY A 163 1.90 8.23 9.88
N TYR A 164 2.64 7.25 10.41
CA TYR A 164 2.89 7.14 11.84
C TYR A 164 4.06 8.03 12.30
N ASP A 165 4.05 8.39 13.59
CA ASP A 165 5.05 9.26 14.20
C ASP A 165 6.41 8.55 14.31
N ARG A 166 7.44 9.18 13.72
CA ARG A 166 8.80 8.67 13.70
C ARG A 166 9.41 8.47 15.09
N ASP A 167 9.22 9.45 15.98
CA ASP A 167 9.85 9.44 17.31
C ASP A 167 9.33 8.26 18.17
N ILE A 168 8.06 7.89 17.97
CA ILE A 168 7.46 6.72 18.62
C ILE A 168 8.01 5.43 18.03
N ILE A 169 8.07 5.34 16.70
CA ILE A 169 8.54 4.14 16.00
C ILE A 169 9.99 3.82 16.33
N GLU A 170 10.88 4.83 16.37
CA GLU A 170 12.31 4.65 16.66
C GLU A 170 12.56 4.05 18.06
N GLN A 171 11.65 4.24 19.02
CA GLN A 171 11.78 3.66 20.36
C GLN A 171 11.63 2.13 20.36
N TYR A 172 10.91 1.57 19.37
CA TYR A 172 10.67 0.13 19.22
C TYR A 172 11.51 -0.49 18.09
N ALA A 173 12.39 0.31 17.46
CA ALA A 173 13.25 -0.15 16.38
C ALA A 173 14.42 -1.00 16.92
N GLY A 174 14.63 -2.15 16.29
CA GLY A 174 15.71 -3.08 16.65
C GLY A 174 15.31 -4.15 17.68
N GLU A 175 14.05 -4.21 18.12
CA GLU A 175 13.51 -5.32 18.92
C GLU A 175 13.17 -6.51 17.99
N ASN A 176 14.15 -7.36 17.71
CA ASN A 176 13.96 -8.55 16.86
C ASN A 176 13.73 -9.81 17.71
N GLU A 177 12.48 -10.05 18.16
CA GLU A 177 12.12 -11.35 18.74
C GLU A 177 11.82 -12.43 17.69
N LEU A 178 11.66 -12.09 16.42
CA LEU A 178 11.57 -13.08 15.33
C LEU A 178 12.83 -13.94 15.24
N ASP A 179 13.92 -13.49 15.82
CA ASP A 179 15.24 -14.16 15.86
C ASP A 179 15.30 -15.42 16.73
N THR A 180 14.30 -15.66 17.58
CA THR A 180 14.26 -16.84 18.45
C THR A 180 13.55 -18.04 17.81
N ASP A 181 12.84 -17.86 16.70
CA ASP A 181 12.14 -18.94 16.05
C ASP A 181 13.09 -19.68 15.08
N ARG A 182 13.35 -20.96 15.38
CA ARG A 182 14.31 -21.80 14.63
C ARG A 182 13.97 -21.90 13.14
N GLU A 183 12.70 -21.76 12.76
CA GLU A 183 12.23 -21.86 11.38
C GLU A 183 12.50 -20.55 10.62
N VAL A 184 12.33 -19.41 11.29
CA VAL A 184 12.70 -18.07 10.76
C VAL A 184 14.21 -18.01 10.57
N ASN A 185 15.00 -18.43 11.55
CA ASN A 185 16.44 -18.50 11.46
C ASN A 185 16.93 -19.39 10.30
N ASN A 186 16.32 -20.54 10.07
CA ASN A 186 16.68 -21.40 8.94
C ASN A 186 16.33 -20.80 7.57
N ARG A 187 15.35 -19.91 7.50
CA ARG A 187 14.92 -19.25 6.26
C ARG A 187 15.76 -18.02 5.92
N PHE A 188 16.24 -17.31 6.94
CA PHE A 188 16.92 -16.02 6.78
C PHE A 188 18.40 -16.01 7.21
N GLN A 189 18.93 -17.11 7.74
CA GLN A 189 20.28 -17.24 8.31
C GLN A 189 21.42 -16.77 7.38
N ASP A 190 21.20 -16.83 6.06
CA ASP A 190 22.17 -16.35 5.07
C ASP A 190 21.99 -14.85 4.72
N LEU A 191 20.84 -14.26 5.03
CA LEU A 191 20.53 -12.85 4.70
C LEU A 191 21.07 -11.89 5.76
N GLU A 192 21.04 -12.24 7.04
CA GLU A 192 21.54 -11.40 8.13
C GLU A 192 23.05 -11.17 8.07
N ALA A 193 23.81 -12.19 7.62
CA ALA A 193 25.25 -12.05 7.39
C ALA A 193 25.58 -11.09 6.23
N ALA A 194 24.63 -10.85 5.33
CA ALA A 194 24.77 -9.98 4.16
C ALA A 194 24.25 -8.55 4.39
N THR A 195 23.34 -8.37 5.35
CA THR A 195 22.65 -7.10 5.60
C THR A 195 23.16 -6.35 6.84
N GLY A 196 24.46 -6.25 7.04
CA GLY A 196 25.02 -5.29 7.99
C GLY A 196 24.62 -3.81 7.73
N VAL A 197 23.62 -3.60 6.88
CA VAL A 197 23.01 -2.33 6.50
C VAL A 197 22.06 -1.82 7.60
N ASP A 198 21.41 -2.72 8.36
CA ASP A 198 20.44 -2.36 9.41
C ASP A 198 21.04 -1.55 10.58
N ALA A 199 22.35 -1.63 10.79
CA ALA A 199 22.99 -0.90 11.86
C ALA A 199 23.44 0.52 11.48
N ALA A 200 23.56 0.83 10.18
CA ALA A 200 24.17 2.08 9.71
C ALA A 200 23.13 3.21 9.51
N ASP A 201 21.92 2.90 9.05
CA ASP A 201 20.85 3.87 8.82
C ASP A 201 19.67 3.62 9.77
N PRO A 202 19.34 4.57 10.66
CA PRO A 202 18.20 4.43 11.59
C PRO A 202 16.86 4.20 10.87
N THR A 203 16.70 4.70 9.63
CA THR A 203 15.45 4.60 8.86
C THR A 203 15.19 3.19 8.33
N LEU A 204 16.25 2.38 8.21
CA LEU A 204 16.18 0.99 7.72
C LEU A 204 16.07 -0.02 8.87
N ARG A 205 16.10 0.42 10.12
CA ARG A 205 15.91 -0.48 11.25
C ARG A 205 14.53 -1.11 11.20
N SER A 206 14.48 -2.41 11.48
CA SER A 206 13.26 -3.17 11.52
C SER A 206 12.47 -2.95 12.81
N VAL A 207 11.16 -2.93 12.67
CA VAL A 207 10.17 -2.84 13.75
C VAL A 207 9.15 -3.94 13.55
N ILE A 208 8.82 -4.67 14.60
CA ILE A 208 7.76 -5.66 14.55
C ILE A 208 6.41 -4.93 14.53
N TYR A 209 5.67 -5.15 13.47
CA TYR A 209 4.33 -4.58 13.26
C TYR A 209 3.27 -5.67 13.31
N HIS A 210 2.24 -5.43 14.10
CA HIS A 210 1.11 -6.33 14.28
C HIS A 210 -0.15 -5.69 13.73
N GLU A 211 -0.81 -6.34 12.78
CA GLU A 211 -2.16 -6.00 12.38
C GLU A 211 -3.11 -7.06 12.91
N CYS A 212 -3.88 -6.69 13.92
CA CYS A 212 -4.75 -7.60 14.66
C CYS A 212 -6.22 -7.31 14.38
N ILE A 213 -6.99 -8.35 14.13
CA ILE A 213 -8.46 -8.30 14.15
C ILE A 213 -8.90 -9.11 15.34
N MET A 214 -9.50 -8.45 16.34
CA MET A 214 -9.83 -9.09 17.60
C MET A 214 -11.13 -8.57 18.19
N ASN A 215 -11.75 -9.42 19.03
CA ASN A 215 -12.93 -9.02 19.79
C ASN A 215 -12.47 -8.46 21.14
N VAL A 216 -12.81 -7.22 21.41
CA VAL A 216 -12.44 -6.50 22.63
C VAL A 216 -13.62 -5.63 23.09
N ASP A 217 -13.92 -5.65 24.40
CA ASP A 217 -14.84 -4.68 25.00
C ASP A 217 -14.11 -3.34 25.15
N PHE A 218 -14.37 -2.44 24.18
CA PHE A 218 -13.65 -1.16 24.11
C PHE A 218 -14.31 -0.06 24.93
N ASP A 219 -15.63 -0.07 25.05
CA ASP A 219 -16.39 0.94 25.77
C ASP A 219 -16.73 0.51 27.23
N GLY A 220 -16.48 -0.74 27.60
CA GLY A 220 -16.66 -1.27 28.95
C GLY A 220 -18.12 -1.64 29.26
N ASP A 221 -18.93 -1.89 28.24
CA ASP A 221 -20.34 -2.28 28.39
C ASP A 221 -20.53 -3.80 28.66
N GLY A 222 -19.45 -4.59 28.57
CA GLY A 222 -19.43 -6.04 28.74
C GLY A 222 -19.71 -6.82 27.47
N ILE A 223 -19.82 -6.16 26.33
CA ILE A 223 -19.99 -6.77 25.01
C ILE A 223 -18.70 -6.51 24.20
N ALA A 224 -18.11 -7.56 23.65
CA ALA A 224 -16.88 -7.42 22.86
C ALA A 224 -17.19 -7.07 21.41
N GLU A 225 -16.68 -5.94 20.95
CA GLU A 225 -16.74 -5.53 19.55
C GLU A 225 -15.55 -6.06 18.75
N ARG A 226 -15.80 -6.32 17.47
CA ARG A 226 -14.72 -6.67 16.55
C ARG A 226 -13.99 -5.42 16.08
N ARG A 227 -12.68 -5.35 16.37
CA ARG A 227 -11.86 -4.19 16.11
C ARG A 227 -10.60 -4.56 15.34
N ARG A 228 -10.14 -3.64 14.49
CA ARG A 228 -8.82 -3.69 13.87
C ARG A 228 -7.87 -2.85 14.72
N ILE A 229 -6.81 -3.48 15.20
CA ILE A 229 -5.82 -2.86 16.05
C ILE A 229 -4.45 -3.05 15.39
N CYS A 230 -3.76 -1.95 15.11
CA CYS A 230 -2.39 -1.95 14.65
C CYS A 230 -1.47 -1.58 15.80
N ALA A 231 -0.45 -2.39 16.05
CA ALA A 231 0.49 -2.21 17.16
C ALA A 231 1.93 -2.48 16.72
N ILE A 232 2.89 -1.92 17.46
CA ILE A 232 4.33 -2.14 17.27
C ILE A 232 5.00 -2.66 18.53
N GLY A 233 6.20 -3.22 18.33
CA GLY A 233 7.00 -3.84 19.38
C GLY A 233 6.79 -5.34 19.45
N SER A 234 7.69 -6.07 20.12
CA SER A 234 7.70 -7.53 20.17
C SER A 234 6.37 -8.13 20.63
N ASP A 235 5.77 -7.55 21.66
CA ASP A 235 4.52 -7.98 22.27
C ASP A 235 3.30 -7.10 21.88
N GLY A 236 3.42 -6.25 20.85
CA GLY A 236 2.39 -5.27 20.54
C GLY A 236 2.27 -4.19 21.61
N ALA A 237 3.40 -3.78 22.17
CA ALA A 237 3.48 -2.90 23.35
C ALA A 237 2.87 -1.51 23.13
N TYR A 238 2.86 -1.00 21.91
CA TYR A 238 2.30 0.30 21.58
C TYR A 238 1.26 0.20 20.47
N ILE A 239 0.04 0.70 20.74
CA ILE A 239 -1.06 0.74 19.79
C ILE A 239 -0.93 1.99 18.93
N LEU A 240 -0.73 1.80 17.63
CA LEU A 240 -0.67 2.87 16.63
C LEU A 240 -2.06 3.31 16.17
N HIS A 241 -2.95 2.33 15.97
CA HIS A 241 -4.27 2.55 15.40
C HIS A 241 -5.29 1.57 15.97
N ASN A 242 -6.52 2.03 16.18
CA ASN A 242 -7.64 1.22 16.67
C ASN A 242 -8.94 1.72 16.07
N GLU A 243 -9.58 0.88 15.26
CA GLU A 243 -10.83 1.21 14.57
C GLU A 243 -11.83 0.04 14.65
N PRO A 244 -13.13 0.27 14.52
CA PRO A 244 -14.12 -0.78 14.32
C PRO A 244 -13.83 -1.55 13.03
N TRP A 245 -14.02 -2.90 13.10
CA TRP A 245 -13.84 -3.75 11.91
C TRP A 245 -15.16 -3.93 11.17
#